data_244f70120acc7ca2532168647483e756
#
_entry.id   244f70120acc7ca2532168647483e756
#
_cell.length_a   1.000
_cell.length_b   1.000
_cell.length_c   1.000
_cell.angle_alpha   90.00
_cell.angle_beta   90.00
_cell.angle_gamma   90.00
#
_symmetry.space_group_name_H-M   'P 1'
#
loop_
_entity.id
_entity.type
_entity.pdbx_description
1 polymer ?
#
loop_
_entity_poly.entity_id
_entity_poly.type
_entity_poly.pdbx_seq_one_letter_code
_entity_poly.pdbx_strand_id
1 'polypeptide(L)'
;MSIAEKLVKIAENEQAVFEAGKAEGAREEYDRLWDIVQSKSIERNEFMYMFAYWAWEYGDPKEPIVIDGAGTVIAGMFYNCRKLKTINAHKFDFVKANSASNLFTDCRSLESVPKINLCSTNLTSAYSNCYKLLTIGLLDVSGLNTIAGLNSTFYACYALEDIGEVRGQISQNGLNLRWSTKLNKATFIRIVNALSPEINGLTVTFSQTAKNNAFTDAEWAALIGTKPNWTLSLV
;
A
#
# COMPACT_ATOMS: atom_id res chain seq x y z
N MET A 1 0.05 -19.95 -28.70
CA MET A 1 0.15 -18.57 -28.18
C MET A 1 -0.26 -18.64 -26.72
N SER A 2 0.68 -18.33 -25.83
CA SER A 2 0.41 -18.28 -24.40
C SER A 2 -0.60 -17.16 -24.09
N ILE A 3 -1.23 -17.20 -22.92
CA ILE A 3 -2.12 -16.12 -22.47
C ILE A 3 -1.34 -14.82 -22.39
N ALA A 4 -0.08 -14.86 -21.93
CA ALA A 4 0.81 -13.70 -21.89
C ALA A 4 1.04 -13.10 -23.29
N GLU A 5 1.29 -13.89 -24.31
CA GLU A 5 1.42 -13.41 -25.71
C GLU A 5 0.13 -12.81 -26.26
N LYS A 6 -1.03 -13.34 -25.85
CA LYS A 6 -2.34 -12.77 -26.21
C LYS A 6 -2.57 -11.44 -25.52
N LEU A 7 -2.19 -11.32 -24.25
CA LEU A 7 -2.31 -10.08 -23.47
C LEU A 7 -1.38 -8.98 -24.00
N VAL A 8 -0.16 -9.32 -24.40
CA VAL A 8 0.77 -8.37 -25.06
C VAL A 8 0.17 -7.87 -26.39
N LYS A 9 -0.38 -8.76 -27.23
CA LYS A 9 -1.05 -8.36 -28.48
C LYS A 9 -2.31 -7.51 -28.26
N ILE A 10 -3.05 -7.78 -27.19
CA ILE A 10 -4.20 -6.95 -26.79
C ILE A 10 -3.70 -5.57 -26.37
N ALA A 11 -2.68 -5.48 -25.52
CA ALA A 11 -2.11 -4.22 -25.09
C ALA A 11 -1.53 -3.39 -26.26
N GLU A 12 -0.85 -4.02 -27.21
CA GLU A 12 -0.36 -3.36 -28.45
C GLU A 12 -1.50 -2.83 -29.33
N ASN A 13 -2.62 -3.57 -29.40
CA ASN A 13 -3.79 -3.17 -30.18
C ASN A 13 -4.59 -2.05 -29.49
N GLU A 14 -4.63 -2.06 -28.15
CA GLU A 14 -5.29 -1.03 -27.34
C GLU A 14 -4.53 0.31 -27.34
N GLN A 15 -3.22 0.28 -27.41
CA GLN A 15 -2.44 1.50 -27.55
C GLN A 15 -2.82 2.23 -28.84
N ALA A 16 -3.06 1.50 -29.94
CA ALA A 16 -3.54 2.07 -31.20
C ALA A 16 -4.98 2.61 -31.09
N VAL A 17 -5.86 1.97 -30.29
CA VAL A 17 -7.25 2.40 -30.05
C VAL A 17 -7.31 3.59 -29.11
N PHE A 18 -6.46 3.64 -28.09
CA PHE A 18 -6.36 4.75 -27.14
C PHE A 18 -5.81 6.03 -27.80
N GLU A 19 -4.77 5.90 -28.65
CA GLU A 19 -4.22 7.02 -29.43
C GLU A 19 -5.25 7.60 -30.42
N ALA A 20 -6.24 6.79 -30.84
CA ALA A 20 -7.37 7.23 -31.64
C ALA A 20 -8.49 7.92 -30.85
N GLY A 21 -8.34 8.14 -29.53
CA GLY A 21 -9.31 8.89 -28.70
C GLY A 21 -10.59 8.15 -28.32
N LYS A 22 -10.63 6.84 -28.44
CA LYS A 22 -11.82 6.02 -28.13
C LYS A 22 -11.72 5.35 -26.77
N ALA A 23 -12.01 6.11 -25.70
CA ALA A 23 -12.12 5.58 -24.33
C ALA A 23 -13.18 4.46 -24.16
N GLU A 24 -14.15 4.35 -25.06
CA GLU A 24 -15.20 3.33 -25.04
C GLU A 24 -14.68 1.94 -25.41
N GLY A 25 -13.77 1.81 -26.38
CA GLY A 25 -13.21 0.53 -26.77
C GLY A 25 -12.33 -0.13 -25.72
N ALA A 26 -11.64 0.67 -24.90
CA ALA A 26 -10.85 0.17 -23.77
C ALA A 26 -11.74 -0.45 -22.68
N ARG A 27 -12.96 0.04 -22.50
CA ARG A 27 -13.94 -0.49 -21.55
C ARG A 27 -14.51 -1.83 -22.02
N GLU A 28 -14.90 -1.95 -23.29
CA GLU A 28 -15.45 -3.19 -23.84
C GLU A 28 -14.42 -4.33 -23.79
N GLU A 29 -13.15 -4.02 -24.03
CA GLU A 29 -12.07 -5.00 -23.95
C GLU A 29 -11.75 -5.38 -22.49
N TYR A 30 -11.82 -4.43 -21.56
CA TYR A 30 -11.72 -4.70 -20.13
C TYR A 30 -12.83 -5.65 -19.65
N ASP A 31 -14.09 -5.35 -19.99
CA ASP A 31 -15.24 -6.19 -19.64
C ASP A 31 -15.10 -7.60 -20.25
N ARG A 32 -14.64 -7.69 -21.49
CA ARG A 32 -14.35 -8.97 -22.15
C ARG A 32 -13.22 -9.75 -21.47
N LEU A 33 -12.15 -9.09 -21.05
CA LEU A 33 -11.05 -9.71 -20.31
C LEU A 33 -11.50 -10.14 -18.91
N TRP A 34 -12.34 -9.34 -18.26
CA TRP A 34 -12.94 -9.69 -16.98
C TRP A 34 -13.83 -10.94 -17.07
N ASP A 35 -14.65 -11.03 -18.10
CA ASP A 35 -15.47 -12.22 -18.36
C ASP A 35 -14.59 -13.46 -18.63
N ILE A 36 -13.47 -13.32 -19.31
CA ILE A 36 -12.50 -14.40 -19.53
C ILE A 36 -11.86 -14.81 -18.20
N VAL A 37 -11.53 -13.86 -17.33
CA VAL A 37 -10.98 -14.11 -15.98
C VAL A 37 -11.99 -14.84 -15.11
N GLN A 38 -13.26 -14.44 -15.16
CA GLN A 38 -14.35 -15.07 -14.40
C GLN A 38 -14.69 -16.48 -14.92
N SER A 39 -14.63 -16.68 -16.22
CA SER A 39 -15.05 -17.94 -16.89
C SER A 39 -13.95 -19.01 -16.96
N LYS A 40 -12.69 -18.64 -16.79
CA LYS A 40 -11.54 -19.56 -16.84
C LYS A 40 -10.69 -19.34 -15.61
N SER A 41 -10.25 -20.41 -14.99
CA SER A 41 -9.22 -20.37 -13.93
C SER A 41 -7.89 -19.87 -14.52
N ILE A 42 -7.81 -18.56 -14.75
CA ILE A 42 -6.53 -17.90 -15.07
C ILE A 42 -5.68 -18.03 -13.81
N GLU A 43 -4.44 -18.46 -13.99
CA GLU A 43 -3.51 -18.49 -12.88
C GLU A 43 -3.43 -17.09 -12.27
N ARG A 44 -3.61 -17.03 -10.95
CA ARG A 44 -3.71 -15.82 -10.14
C ARG A 44 -2.62 -14.79 -10.43
N ASN A 45 -1.39 -15.26 -10.72
CA ASN A 45 -0.26 -14.39 -11.02
C ASN A 45 -0.44 -13.63 -12.35
N GLU A 46 -1.04 -14.24 -13.37
CA GLU A 46 -1.29 -13.60 -14.65
C GLU A 46 -2.32 -12.47 -14.51
N PHE A 47 -3.37 -12.67 -13.70
CA PHE A 47 -4.35 -11.64 -13.39
C PHE A 47 -3.72 -10.44 -12.66
N MET A 48 -2.85 -10.69 -11.68
CA MET A 48 -2.14 -9.65 -10.93
C MET A 48 -1.24 -8.79 -11.81
N TYR A 49 -0.51 -9.42 -12.74
CA TYR A 49 0.34 -8.70 -13.70
C TYR A 49 -0.48 -7.87 -14.69
N MET A 50 -1.60 -8.40 -15.15
CA MET A 50 -2.53 -7.68 -16.04
C MET A 50 -3.08 -6.42 -15.35
N PHE A 51 -3.47 -6.53 -14.07
CA PHE A 51 -3.95 -5.41 -13.27
C PHE A 51 -2.88 -4.36 -13.02
N ALA A 52 -1.68 -4.78 -12.66
CA ALA A 52 -0.55 -3.88 -12.46
C ALA A 52 -0.20 -3.14 -13.75
N TYR A 53 -0.20 -3.84 -14.87
CA TYR A 53 0.04 -3.23 -16.18
C TYR A 53 -1.06 -2.22 -16.53
N TRP A 54 -2.32 -2.57 -16.33
CA TRP A 54 -3.44 -1.69 -16.64
C TRP A 54 -3.43 -0.42 -15.76
N ALA A 55 -3.22 -0.56 -14.44
CA ALA A 55 -3.08 0.57 -13.53
C ALA A 55 -1.84 1.43 -13.84
N TRP A 56 -0.77 0.81 -14.34
CA TRP A 56 0.44 1.51 -14.76
C TRP A 56 0.23 2.33 -16.03
N GLU A 57 -0.47 1.79 -17.03
CA GLU A 57 -0.65 2.44 -18.33
C GLU A 57 -1.82 3.43 -18.32
N TYR A 58 -2.96 3.05 -17.75
CA TYR A 58 -4.21 3.80 -17.86
C TYR A 58 -4.65 4.48 -16.56
N GLY A 59 -3.98 4.23 -15.45
CA GLY A 59 -4.32 4.76 -14.13
C GLY A 59 -5.42 3.97 -13.43
N ASP A 60 -6.24 4.67 -12.64
CA ASP A 60 -7.24 4.05 -11.78
C ASP A 60 -8.42 3.46 -12.60
N PRO A 61 -8.86 2.22 -12.36
CA PRO A 61 -9.98 1.61 -13.10
C PRO A 61 -11.29 2.39 -12.91
N LYS A 62 -12.08 2.47 -13.96
CA LYS A 62 -13.37 3.20 -13.93
C LYS A 62 -14.42 2.50 -13.08
N GLU A 63 -14.43 1.17 -13.07
CA GLU A 63 -15.39 0.37 -12.31
C GLU A 63 -14.76 -0.25 -11.05
N PRO A 64 -15.54 -0.50 -10.01
CA PRO A 64 -15.05 -1.15 -8.80
C PRO A 64 -14.49 -2.54 -9.07
N ILE A 65 -13.32 -2.81 -8.51
CA ILE A 65 -12.71 -4.13 -8.52
C ILE A 65 -12.94 -4.75 -7.15
N VAL A 66 -13.78 -5.75 -7.10
CA VAL A 66 -14.05 -6.52 -5.89
C VAL A 66 -13.15 -7.74 -5.90
N ILE A 67 -12.19 -7.78 -4.99
CA ILE A 67 -11.38 -8.97 -4.77
C ILE A 67 -12.12 -9.82 -3.72
N ASP A 68 -13.07 -10.62 -4.19
CA ASP A 68 -13.86 -11.51 -3.35
C ASP A 68 -13.18 -12.89 -3.25
N GLY A 69 -12.70 -13.21 -2.08
CA GLY A 69 -12.12 -14.53 -1.83
C GLY A 69 -11.34 -14.54 -0.53
N ALA A 70 -11.82 -15.30 0.46
CA ALA A 70 -11.03 -15.61 1.64
C ALA A 70 -9.69 -16.25 1.19
N GLY A 71 -8.58 -15.69 1.64
CA GLY A 71 -7.26 -16.18 1.25
C GLY A 71 -6.66 -15.55 0.01
N THR A 72 -7.25 -14.49 -0.54
CA THR A 72 -6.68 -13.79 -1.69
C THR A 72 -5.38 -13.08 -1.34
N VAL A 73 -4.31 -13.39 -2.04
CA VAL A 73 -3.02 -12.68 -1.96
C VAL A 73 -3.02 -11.58 -3.00
N ILE A 74 -2.94 -10.33 -2.57
CA ILE A 74 -2.78 -9.15 -3.43
C ILE A 74 -1.34 -8.64 -3.46
N ALA A 75 -0.41 -9.50 -3.04
CA ALA A 75 1.01 -9.17 -3.01
C ALA A 75 1.50 -8.71 -4.38
N GLY A 76 2.11 -7.53 -4.42
CA GLY A 76 2.65 -6.95 -5.64
C GLY A 76 1.62 -6.49 -6.68
N MET A 77 0.33 -6.36 -6.34
CA MET A 77 -0.73 -6.03 -7.30
C MET A 77 -0.42 -4.76 -8.12
N PHE A 78 0.12 -3.74 -7.47
CA PHE A 78 0.53 -2.49 -8.14
C PHE A 78 2.06 -2.33 -8.18
N TYR A 79 2.80 -3.43 -8.05
CA TYR A 79 4.26 -3.39 -8.06
C TYR A 79 4.79 -2.67 -9.31
N ASN A 80 5.65 -1.66 -9.11
CA ASN A 80 6.29 -0.89 -10.18
C ASN A 80 5.32 -0.08 -11.07
N CYS A 81 4.10 0.20 -10.60
CA CYS A 81 3.16 1.10 -11.30
C CYS A 81 3.63 2.56 -11.19
N ARG A 82 4.66 2.93 -11.97
CA ARG A 82 5.40 4.20 -11.83
C ARG A 82 4.59 5.44 -12.18
N LYS A 83 3.51 5.31 -12.96
CA LYS A 83 2.62 6.42 -13.35
C LYS A 83 1.45 6.58 -12.38
N LEU A 84 1.16 5.58 -11.55
CA LEU A 84 0.06 5.60 -10.59
C LEU A 84 0.26 6.72 -9.57
N LYS A 85 -0.70 7.65 -9.45
CA LYS A 85 -0.65 8.78 -8.51
C LYS A 85 -1.51 8.56 -7.27
N THR A 86 -2.63 7.92 -7.45
CA THR A 86 -3.57 7.56 -6.37
C THR A 86 -4.41 6.37 -6.81
N ILE A 87 -5.15 5.78 -5.87
CA ILE A 87 -6.18 4.78 -6.17
C ILE A 87 -7.53 5.28 -5.66
N ASN A 88 -8.60 4.84 -6.29
CA ASN A 88 -9.95 5.17 -5.83
C ASN A 88 -10.42 4.15 -4.79
N ALA A 89 -10.61 4.60 -3.53
CA ALA A 89 -11.01 3.73 -2.42
C ALA A 89 -12.33 2.98 -2.65
N HIS A 90 -13.23 3.56 -3.44
CA HIS A 90 -14.53 2.93 -3.75
C HIS A 90 -14.44 1.81 -4.78
N LYS A 91 -13.27 1.66 -5.42
CA LYS A 91 -13.04 0.67 -6.47
C LYS A 91 -12.26 -0.55 -6.00
N PHE A 92 -11.74 -0.55 -4.78
CA PHE A 92 -10.96 -1.65 -4.24
C PHE A 92 -11.47 -2.05 -2.86
N ASP A 93 -11.86 -3.30 -2.71
CA ASP A 93 -12.17 -3.92 -1.44
C ASP A 93 -11.20 -5.07 -1.18
N PHE A 94 -10.29 -4.84 -0.23
CA PHE A 94 -9.25 -5.79 0.13
C PHE A 94 -9.49 -6.46 1.49
N VAL A 95 -10.68 -6.35 2.04
CA VAL A 95 -11.01 -6.85 3.39
C VAL A 95 -10.66 -8.32 3.60
N LYS A 96 -10.68 -9.11 2.52
CA LYS A 96 -10.38 -10.54 2.57
C LYS A 96 -8.97 -10.89 2.11
N ALA A 97 -8.10 -9.90 1.88
CA ALA A 97 -6.75 -10.16 1.39
C ALA A 97 -5.86 -10.75 2.48
N ASN A 98 -5.22 -11.89 2.20
CA ASN A 98 -4.28 -12.52 3.15
C ASN A 98 -2.93 -11.82 3.20
N SER A 99 -2.42 -11.34 2.08
CA SER A 99 -1.12 -10.68 2.00
C SER A 99 -1.16 -9.51 1.03
N ALA A 100 -0.68 -8.37 1.50
CA ALA A 100 -0.47 -7.16 0.74
C ALA A 100 1.03 -6.79 0.65
N SER A 101 1.92 -7.79 0.80
CA SER A 101 3.36 -7.55 0.64
C SER A 101 3.67 -6.98 -0.74
N ASN A 102 4.56 -5.98 -0.78
CA ASN A 102 4.93 -5.26 -2.01
C ASN A 102 3.77 -4.62 -2.80
N LEU A 103 2.59 -4.41 -2.19
CA LEU A 103 1.38 -3.98 -2.89
C LEU A 103 1.61 -2.77 -3.81
N PHE A 104 2.29 -1.73 -3.32
CA PHE A 104 2.64 -0.51 -4.06
C PHE A 104 4.15 -0.30 -4.20
N THR A 105 4.97 -1.33 -4.02
CA THR A 105 6.43 -1.18 -4.13
C THR A 105 6.82 -0.59 -5.47
N ASP A 106 7.72 0.40 -5.46
CA ASP A 106 8.19 1.14 -6.65
C ASP A 106 7.11 1.95 -7.40
N CYS A 107 5.97 2.25 -6.78
CA CYS A 107 5.00 3.22 -7.30
C CYS A 107 5.52 4.65 -7.08
N ARG A 108 6.53 5.04 -7.86
CA ARG A 108 7.34 6.25 -7.63
C ARG A 108 6.58 7.57 -7.78
N SER A 109 5.44 7.56 -8.47
CA SER A 109 4.56 8.72 -8.65
C SER A 109 3.36 8.73 -7.70
N LEU A 110 3.19 7.68 -6.87
CA LEU A 110 2.08 7.57 -5.93
C LEU A 110 2.16 8.71 -4.90
N GLU A 111 1.14 9.54 -4.87
CA GLU A 111 1.03 10.73 -4.02
C GLU A 111 0.12 10.47 -2.80
N SER A 112 -0.93 9.67 -3.00
CA SER A 112 -1.85 9.35 -1.93
C SER A 112 -2.49 7.98 -2.08
N VAL A 113 -2.73 7.32 -0.94
CA VAL A 113 -3.60 6.16 -0.86
C VAL A 113 -4.74 6.52 0.09
N PRO A 114 -5.99 6.57 -0.40
CA PRO A 114 -7.13 6.90 0.45
C PRO A 114 -7.37 5.80 1.50
N LYS A 115 -8.36 6.01 2.36
CA LYS A 115 -8.75 5.00 3.35
C LYS A 115 -9.32 3.79 2.63
N ILE A 116 -8.53 2.72 2.53
CA ILE A 116 -8.93 1.42 1.99
C ILE A 116 -8.95 0.38 3.12
N ASN A 117 -9.91 -0.52 3.07
CA ASN A 117 -9.95 -1.64 4.02
C ASN A 117 -8.93 -2.70 3.57
N LEU A 118 -7.79 -2.70 4.21
CA LEU A 118 -6.69 -3.62 3.92
C LEU A 118 -6.33 -4.39 5.20
N CYS A 119 -7.21 -5.29 5.62
CA CYS A 119 -6.94 -6.20 6.73
C CYS A 119 -6.06 -7.36 6.21
N SER A 120 -4.75 -7.18 6.27
CA SER A 120 -3.78 -8.13 5.75
C SER A 120 -2.92 -8.72 6.86
N THR A 121 -2.52 -9.98 6.69
CA THR A 121 -1.57 -10.65 7.59
C THR A 121 -0.12 -10.20 7.36
N ASN A 122 0.17 -9.53 6.23
CA ASN A 122 1.52 -9.13 5.85
C ASN A 122 1.51 -7.85 5.00
N LEU A 123 2.18 -6.80 5.49
CA LEU A 123 2.40 -5.51 4.82
C LEU A 123 3.88 -5.26 4.47
N THR A 124 4.72 -6.32 4.48
CA THR A 124 6.15 -6.18 4.16
C THR A 124 6.34 -5.45 2.84
N SER A 125 7.10 -4.36 2.87
CA SER A 125 7.40 -3.51 1.71
C SER A 125 6.18 -2.93 0.99
N ALA A 126 4.98 -2.92 1.59
CA ALA A 126 3.74 -2.55 0.89
C ALA A 126 3.80 -1.19 0.19
N TYR A 127 4.52 -0.22 0.74
CA TYR A 127 4.72 1.13 0.17
C TYR A 127 6.21 1.44 -0.10
N SER A 128 7.08 0.44 -0.15
CA SER A 128 8.52 0.64 -0.36
C SER A 128 8.80 1.40 -1.66
N ASN A 129 9.73 2.37 -1.62
CA ASN A 129 10.11 3.22 -2.76
C ASN A 129 8.97 4.07 -3.36
N CYS A 130 7.92 4.36 -2.60
CA CYS A 130 6.90 5.34 -2.97
C CYS A 130 7.41 6.75 -2.64
N TYR A 131 8.34 7.27 -3.43
CA TYR A 131 9.12 8.48 -3.14
C TYR A 131 8.26 9.74 -2.98
N LYS A 132 7.10 9.80 -3.65
CA LYS A 132 6.17 10.94 -3.64
C LYS A 132 4.96 10.75 -2.74
N LEU A 133 4.85 9.60 -2.05
CA LEU A 133 3.71 9.32 -1.19
C LEU A 133 3.65 10.31 -0.04
N LEU A 134 2.62 11.16 -0.04
CA LEU A 134 2.37 12.17 0.97
C LEU A 134 1.50 11.62 2.10
N THR A 135 0.44 10.89 1.72
CA THR A 135 -0.58 10.46 2.68
C THR A 135 -1.07 9.03 2.43
N ILE A 136 -1.35 8.32 3.51
CA ILE A 136 -2.18 7.13 3.50
C ILE A 136 -3.35 7.32 4.45
N GLY A 137 -4.57 7.02 4.02
CA GLY A 137 -5.78 7.23 4.81
C GLY A 137 -5.92 6.26 5.98
N LEU A 138 -5.38 5.03 5.83
CA LEU A 138 -5.46 3.98 6.84
C LEU A 138 -4.23 3.06 6.78
N LEU A 139 -3.61 2.84 7.93
CA LEU A 139 -2.69 1.74 8.18
C LEU A 139 -3.43 0.70 9.04
N ASP A 140 -3.91 -0.38 8.44
CA ASP A 140 -4.59 -1.45 9.16
C ASP A 140 -3.60 -2.54 9.56
N VAL A 141 -3.33 -2.65 10.85
CA VAL A 141 -2.43 -3.65 11.43
C VAL A 141 -3.18 -4.74 12.21
N SER A 142 -4.51 -4.70 12.20
CA SER A 142 -5.35 -5.62 12.97
C SER A 142 -5.26 -7.08 12.51
N GLY A 143 -4.89 -7.31 11.26
CA GLY A 143 -4.74 -8.65 10.67
C GLY A 143 -3.33 -9.20 10.70
N LEU A 144 -2.34 -8.43 11.16
CA LEU A 144 -0.94 -8.85 11.11
C LEU A 144 -0.67 -10.02 12.06
N ASN A 145 -0.19 -11.11 11.51
CA ASN A 145 0.13 -12.33 12.26
C ASN A 145 1.53 -12.90 11.97
N THR A 146 2.31 -12.23 11.11
CA THR A 146 3.68 -12.63 10.76
C THR A 146 4.69 -11.73 11.44
N ILE A 147 5.77 -12.30 11.98
CA ILE A 147 6.83 -11.58 12.74
C ILE A 147 7.45 -10.43 11.93
N ALA A 148 7.45 -10.52 10.60
CA ALA A 148 8.06 -9.55 9.70
C ALA A 148 7.02 -8.68 8.97
N GLY A 149 5.76 -8.71 9.37
CA GLY A 149 4.64 -8.12 8.61
C GLY A 149 4.71 -6.62 8.35
N LEU A 150 5.56 -5.88 9.07
CA LEU A 150 5.80 -4.44 8.88
C LEU A 150 7.20 -4.11 8.34
N ASN A 151 8.02 -5.11 8.02
CA ASN A 151 9.38 -4.85 7.55
C ASN A 151 9.37 -4.05 6.24
N SER A 152 10.17 -2.98 6.22
CA SER A 152 10.34 -2.10 5.05
C SER A 152 9.04 -1.52 4.47
N THR A 153 7.92 -1.56 5.21
CA THR A 153 6.62 -1.07 4.73
C THR A 153 6.72 0.34 4.15
N PHE A 154 7.49 1.23 4.79
CA PHE A 154 7.70 2.62 4.37
C PHE A 154 9.16 2.92 3.98
N TYR A 155 9.90 1.92 3.51
CA TYR A 155 11.28 2.15 3.06
C TYR A 155 11.31 3.19 1.94
N ALA A 156 12.15 4.22 2.09
CA ALA A 156 12.31 5.32 1.14
C ALA A 156 11.00 6.11 0.79
N CYS A 157 10.03 6.16 1.70
CA CYS A 157 8.87 7.07 1.59
C CYS A 157 9.25 8.48 2.07
N TYR A 158 10.11 9.19 1.31
CA TYR A 158 10.71 10.46 1.73
C TYR A 158 9.69 11.60 1.91
N ALA A 159 8.59 11.55 1.15
CA ALA A 159 7.57 12.59 1.15
C ALA A 159 6.46 12.36 2.19
N LEU A 160 6.42 11.21 2.86
CA LEU A 160 5.31 10.84 3.75
C LEU A 160 5.16 11.83 4.91
N GLU A 161 3.99 12.44 4.96
CA GLU A 161 3.60 13.45 5.94
C GLU A 161 2.54 12.95 6.92
N ASP A 162 1.55 12.17 6.41
CA ASP A 162 0.42 11.74 7.22
C ASP A 162 0.01 10.28 7.02
N ILE A 163 -0.27 9.63 8.14
CA ILE A 163 -1.01 8.38 8.23
C ILE A 163 -2.32 8.69 8.96
N GLY A 164 -3.42 8.79 8.22
CA GLY A 164 -4.69 9.31 8.72
C GLY A 164 -5.31 8.52 9.86
N GLU A 165 -5.24 7.20 9.82
CA GLU A 165 -5.73 6.29 10.87
C GLU A 165 -4.76 5.12 11.03
N VAL A 166 -4.60 4.62 12.25
CA VAL A 166 -3.96 3.32 12.53
C VAL A 166 -5.01 2.43 13.20
N ARG A 167 -5.38 1.33 12.56
CA ARG A 167 -6.36 0.37 13.05
C ARG A 167 -5.66 -0.88 13.59
N GLY A 168 -6.06 -1.32 14.77
CA GLY A 168 -5.44 -2.44 15.47
C GLY A 168 -4.27 -2.01 16.35
N GLN A 169 -3.59 -2.99 16.92
CA GLN A 169 -2.42 -2.78 17.78
C GLN A 169 -1.15 -3.27 17.09
N ILE A 170 -0.13 -2.43 17.08
CA ILE A 170 1.21 -2.79 16.61
C ILE A 170 1.82 -3.66 17.71
N SER A 171 2.00 -4.95 17.43
CA SER A 171 2.50 -5.96 18.36
C SER A 171 3.74 -6.69 17.85
N GLN A 172 4.46 -6.10 16.89
CA GLN A 172 5.63 -6.70 16.26
C GLN A 172 6.66 -5.65 15.85
N ASN A 173 7.90 -6.06 15.65
CA ASN A 173 8.96 -5.23 15.10
C ASN A 173 8.75 -4.91 13.61
N GLY A 174 9.58 -4.03 13.09
CA GLY A 174 9.73 -3.78 11.66
C GLY A 174 9.11 -2.48 11.17
N LEU A 175 8.29 -1.79 11.98
CA LEU A 175 7.82 -0.45 11.58
C LEU A 175 8.99 0.53 11.65
N ASN A 176 9.42 0.98 10.48
CA ASN A 176 10.57 1.85 10.31
C ASN A 176 10.21 3.02 9.40
N LEU A 177 10.16 4.21 9.98
CA LEU A 177 9.80 5.49 9.36
C LEU A 177 10.97 6.46 9.28
N ARG A 178 12.21 5.96 9.39
CA ARG A 178 13.42 6.82 9.37
C ARG A 178 13.56 7.68 8.12
N TRP A 179 13.03 7.21 7.01
CA TRP A 179 13.07 7.92 5.72
C TRP A 179 11.99 8.99 5.58
N SER A 180 10.95 8.94 6.41
CA SER A 180 9.79 9.85 6.36
C SER A 180 10.08 11.10 7.18
N THR A 181 10.92 11.98 6.62
CA THR A 181 11.44 13.17 7.32
C THR A 181 10.41 14.28 7.50
N LYS A 182 9.22 14.13 6.90
CA LYS A 182 8.14 15.13 6.92
C LYS A 182 6.94 14.73 7.76
N LEU A 183 7.01 13.61 8.48
CA LEU A 183 5.89 13.15 9.31
C LEU A 183 5.40 14.24 10.26
N ASN A 184 4.08 14.45 10.24
CA ASN A 184 3.42 15.39 11.14
C ASN A 184 3.24 14.82 12.57
N LYS A 185 3.07 15.71 13.52
CA LYS A 185 2.89 15.38 14.95
C LYS A 185 1.74 14.40 15.21
N ALA A 186 0.64 14.55 14.48
CA ALA A 186 -0.54 13.71 14.65
C ALA A 186 -0.25 12.26 14.26
N THR A 187 0.52 12.02 13.21
CA THR A 187 0.95 10.69 12.77
C THR A 187 1.80 10.00 13.83
N PHE A 188 2.78 10.70 14.42
CA PHE A 188 3.56 10.13 15.53
C PHE A 188 2.65 9.69 16.68
N ILE A 189 1.72 10.55 17.10
CA ILE A 189 0.80 10.27 18.21
C ILE A 189 -0.07 9.04 17.88
N ARG A 190 -0.62 8.96 16.65
CA ARG A 190 -1.44 7.81 16.22
C ARG A 190 -0.65 6.49 16.27
N ILE A 191 0.58 6.50 15.76
CA ILE A 191 1.44 5.31 15.78
C ILE A 191 1.78 4.91 17.21
N VAL A 192 2.22 5.85 18.06
CA VAL A 192 2.58 5.56 19.45
C VAL A 192 1.36 5.04 20.21
N ASN A 193 0.19 5.65 20.03
CA ASN A 193 -1.05 5.17 20.68
C ASN A 193 -1.42 3.74 20.24
N ALA A 194 -1.12 3.36 19.01
CA ALA A 194 -1.39 2.02 18.47
C ALA A 194 -0.38 0.95 18.94
N LEU A 195 0.72 1.30 19.58
CA LEU A 195 1.66 0.34 20.12
C LEU A 195 1.00 -0.49 21.24
N SER A 196 1.11 -1.81 21.15
CA SER A 196 0.52 -2.73 22.13
C SER A 196 1.09 -2.48 23.54
N PRO A 197 0.24 -2.36 24.55
CA PRO A 197 0.71 -2.28 25.93
C PRO A 197 1.21 -3.60 26.50
N GLU A 198 0.85 -4.73 25.86
CA GLU A 198 1.12 -6.07 26.34
C GLU A 198 2.49 -6.62 25.91
N ILE A 199 3.11 -5.99 24.91
CA ILE A 199 4.35 -6.48 24.31
C ILE A 199 5.53 -5.63 24.79
N ASN A 200 6.63 -6.29 25.13
CA ASN A 200 7.86 -5.64 25.62
C ASN A 200 9.05 -5.85 24.69
N GLY A 201 9.97 -4.90 24.69
CA GLY A 201 11.28 -5.02 24.03
C GLY A 201 11.23 -4.85 22.51
N LEU A 202 10.12 -4.36 21.96
CA LEU A 202 10.02 -4.06 20.53
C LEU A 202 10.43 -2.62 20.23
N THR A 203 10.78 -2.37 18.96
CA THR A 203 11.28 -1.08 18.51
C THR A 203 10.46 -0.56 17.33
N VAL A 204 10.12 0.73 17.39
CA VAL A 204 9.69 1.53 16.24
C VAL A 204 10.77 2.57 15.96
N THR A 205 11.14 2.72 14.69
CA THR A 205 12.15 3.69 14.29
C THR A 205 11.51 4.87 13.56
N PHE A 206 11.81 6.07 14.00
CA PHE A 206 11.38 7.31 13.37
C PHE A 206 12.56 8.13 12.85
N SER A 207 12.26 9.09 11.97
CA SER A 207 13.21 10.11 11.56
C SER A 207 13.48 11.12 12.69
N GLN A 208 14.75 11.32 13.02
CA GLN A 208 15.17 12.39 13.93
C GLN A 208 14.75 13.77 13.43
N THR A 209 14.86 14.01 12.11
CA THR A 209 14.44 15.27 11.49
C THR A 209 12.94 15.50 11.66
N ALA A 210 12.10 14.50 11.40
CA ALA A 210 10.67 14.62 11.59
C ALA A 210 10.29 14.87 13.04
N LYS A 211 10.93 14.17 14.00
CA LYS A 211 10.75 14.41 15.44
C LYS A 211 11.08 15.86 15.81
N ASN A 212 12.22 16.38 15.36
CA ASN A 212 12.66 17.75 15.69
C ASN A 212 11.72 18.81 15.12
N ASN A 213 11.10 18.55 13.98
CA ASN A 213 10.10 19.44 13.38
C ASN A 213 8.74 19.40 14.09
N ALA A 214 8.42 18.27 14.73
CA ALA A 214 7.09 18.01 15.29
C ALA A 214 7.01 18.23 16.82
N PHE A 215 8.12 18.06 17.54
CA PHE A 215 8.14 18.03 19.02
C PHE A 215 9.32 18.78 19.61
N THR A 216 9.08 19.46 20.72
CA THR A 216 10.13 19.78 21.69
C THR A 216 10.63 18.51 22.37
N ASP A 217 11.79 18.56 23.01
CA ASP A 217 12.33 17.39 23.73
C ASP A 217 11.44 16.99 24.91
N ALA A 218 10.82 17.95 25.59
CA ALA A 218 9.89 17.70 26.70
C ALA A 218 8.61 16.99 26.20
N GLU A 219 8.03 17.44 25.09
CA GLU A 219 6.85 16.81 24.50
C GLU A 219 7.17 15.38 24.01
N TRP A 220 8.35 15.20 23.42
CA TRP A 220 8.81 13.89 22.98
C TRP A 220 8.99 12.94 24.17
N ALA A 221 9.67 13.40 25.23
CA ALA A 221 9.85 12.60 26.45
C ALA A 221 8.49 12.21 27.08
N ALA A 222 7.52 13.14 27.10
CA ALA A 222 6.17 12.84 27.58
C ALA A 222 5.49 11.77 26.71
N LEU A 223 5.60 11.86 25.37
CA LEU A 223 5.00 10.89 24.46
C LEU A 223 5.59 9.50 24.64
N ILE A 224 6.93 9.35 24.63
CA ILE A 224 7.58 8.05 24.81
C ILE A 224 7.30 7.45 26.19
N GLY A 225 7.17 8.29 27.21
CA GLY A 225 6.82 7.86 28.57
C GLY A 225 5.46 7.15 28.67
N THR A 226 4.57 7.33 27.70
CA THR A 226 3.28 6.61 27.62
C THR A 226 3.43 5.14 27.22
N LYS A 227 4.58 4.74 26.69
CA LYS A 227 4.87 3.39 26.18
C LYS A 227 6.23 2.87 26.66
N PRO A 228 6.42 2.71 27.98
CA PRO A 228 7.72 2.35 28.57
C PRO A 228 8.21 0.95 28.15
N ASN A 229 7.32 0.12 27.66
CA ASN A 229 7.58 -1.23 27.14
C ASN A 229 8.13 -1.24 25.71
N TRP A 230 8.17 -0.08 25.01
CA TRP A 230 8.67 0.06 23.65
C TRP A 230 9.94 0.92 23.60
N THR A 231 10.81 0.60 22.62
CA THR A 231 11.92 1.49 22.23
C THR A 231 11.51 2.32 21.02
N LEU A 232 11.40 3.64 21.21
CA LEU A 232 11.19 4.59 20.11
C LEU A 232 12.55 5.13 19.67
N SER A 233 13.13 4.49 18.66
CA SER A 233 14.45 4.83 18.12
C SER A 233 14.36 6.02 17.17
N LEU A 234 15.36 6.90 17.21
CA LEU A 234 15.50 8.04 16.30
C LEU A 234 16.77 7.85 15.45
N VAL A 235 16.68 8.10 14.16
CA VAL A 235 17.79 7.96 13.20
C VAL A 235 17.81 9.12 12.22
#